data_0e140c7329850b1510d8497662c1f410
#
_entry.id   0e140c7329850b1510d8497662c1f410
#
_cell.length_a   1.000
_cell.length_b   1.000
_cell.length_c   1.000
_cell.angle_alpha   90.00
_cell.angle_beta   90.00
_cell.angle_gamma   90.00
#
_symmetry.space_group_name_H-M   'P 1'
#
loop_
_entity.id
_entity.type
_entity.pdbx_description
1 polymer ?
#
loop_
_entity_poly.entity_id
_entity_poly.type
_entity_poly.pdbx_seq_one_letter_code
_entity_poly.pdbx_strand_id
1 'polypeptide(L)'
;MHSAGNELNSVVEVRFKGNRKEYFLWPFDDALALHEAVIVEVERGHDYGRVSATGATAERKCGGGCHGCSLAEGAPLAVERKIVRRAGADDTRTADQLHSEEESVRRAVGERAEAHGLAMKMSDVEWQWDRRKLTIYFTAEQRVDFRALVRDLASVFHARIELRQIGARDEAKRLDGVGRCGRQYCCSSWLPELRPVSLALAKDQHLSLNPSQISGGCGRLLCCLRYEHDFYVQARKRFPKEGKLLRTAVGLERVLAVDIFRERVTLQAESGDARVVALERLTSELEAAVGGKPPGA
;
A
#
# COMPACT_ATOMS: atom_id res chain seq x y z
N MET A 1 -28.65 -11.17 -31.02
CA MET A 1 -27.72 -10.29 -31.76
C MET A 1 -27.21 -9.26 -30.74
N HIS A 2 -26.10 -9.57 -30.04
CA HIS A 2 -25.45 -8.60 -29.14
C HIS A 2 -24.36 -7.93 -29.96
N SER A 3 -24.44 -6.62 -30.09
CA SER A 3 -23.54 -5.79 -30.86
C SER A 3 -22.13 -5.91 -30.24
N ALA A 4 -21.20 -6.45 -31.00
CA ALA A 4 -19.77 -6.30 -30.79
C ALA A 4 -19.42 -4.82 -31.01
N GLY A 5 -19.48 -4.02 -29.95
CA GLY A 5 -19.11 -2.61 -29.92
C GLY A 5 -17.70 -2.47 -29.35
N ASN A 6 -16.76 -2.27 -30.25
CA ASN A 6 -15.53 -1.48 -30.09
C ASN A 6 -14.64 -1.82 -28.86
N GLU A 7 -13.96 -2.98 -28.88
CA GLU A 7 -12.91 -3.34 -27.92
C GLU A 7 -11.52 -2.72 -28.25
N LEU A 8 -11.45 -1.76 -29.14
CA LEU A 8 -10.22 -1.15 -29.68
C LEU A 8 -9.41 -0.28 -28.71
N ASN A 9 -9.75 -0.19 -27.43
CA ASN A 9 -8.97 0.56 -26.45
C ASN A 9 -9.10 -0.07 -25.06
N SER A 10 -8.60 -1.29 -24.89
CA SER A 10 -8.59 -1.92 -23.56
C SER A 10 -7.58 -1.24 -22.63
N VAL A 11 -8.00 -0.99 -21.38
CA VAL A 11 -7.12 -0.42 -20.35
C VAL A 11 -6.12 -1.47 -19.88
N VAL A 12 -4.85 -1.07 -19.80
CA VAL A 12 -3.74 -1.90 -19.37
C VAL A 12 -2.97 -1.20 -18.26
N GLU A 13 -2.72 -1.90 -17.13
CA GLU A 13 -1.82 -1.44 -16.09
C GLU A 13 -0.39 -1.85 -16.45
N VAL A 14 0.49 -0.87 -16.57
CA VAL A 14 1.91 -1.08 -16.83
C VAL A 14 2.72 -0.74 -15.58
N ARG A 15 3.62 -1.63 -15.21
CA ARG A 15 4.53 -1.49 -14.08
C ARG A 15 5.90 -1.06 -14.56
N PHE A 16 6.46 -0.06 -13.90
CA PHE A 16 7.79 0.50 -14.10
C PHE A 16 8.69 0.19 -12.89
N LYS A 17 9.91 0.69 -12.91
CA LYS A 17 10.83 0.64 -11.78
C LYS A 17 10.20 1.23 -10.50
N GLY A 18 10.63 0.74 -9.35
CA GLY A 18 10.21 1.23 -8.03
C GLY A 18 8.71 1.05 -7.75
N ASN A 19 8.10 0.01 -8.31
CA ASN A 19 6.68 -0.31 -8.14
C ASN A 19 5.71 0.79 -8.61
N ARG A 20 6.18 1.73 -9.46
CA ARG A 20 5.33 2.72 -10.12
C ARG A 20 4.42 2.01 -11.11
N LYS A 21 3.13 2.28 -11.05
CA LYS A 21 2.12 1.70 -11.94
C LYS A 21 1.33 2.84 -12.56
N GLU A 22 1.09 2.75 -13.86
CA GLU A 22 0.30 3.70 -14.61
C GLU A 22 -0.60 2.96 -15.61
N TYR A 23 -1.66 3.64 -16.07
CA TYR A 23 -2.66 3.05 -16.95
C TYR A 23 -2.52 3.62 -18.35
N PHE A 24 -2.65 2.74 -19.34
CA PHE A 24 -2.51 3.04 -20.77
C PHE A 24 -3.61 2.35 -21.57
N LEU A 25 -3.87 2.87 -22.75
CA LEU A 25 -4.75 2.22 -23.74
C LEU A 25 -3.93 1.31 -24.64
N TRP A 26 -4.42 0.10 -24.87
CA TRP A 26 -3.89 -0.82 -25.89
C TRP A 26 -4.71 -0.65 -27.17
N PRO A 27 -4.13 -0.07 -28.24
CA PRO A 27 -4.88 0.27 -29.45
C PRO A 27 -4.92 -0.84 -30.51
N PHE A 28 -4.44 -2.04 -30.20
CA PHE A 28 -4.36 -3.15 -31.16
C PHE A 28 -5.36 -4.25 -30.81
N ASP A 29 -5.74 -5.06 -31.84
CA ASP A 29 -6.76 -6.11 -31.72
C ASP A 29 -6.25 -7.38 -31.01
N ASP A 30 -4.95 -7.55 -30.90
CA ASP A 30 -4.34 -8.71 -30.29
C ASP A 30 -4.16 -8.54 -28.77
N ALA A 31 -4.31 -9.63 -28.01
CA ALA A 31 -4.21 -9.60 -26.57
C ALA A 31 -2.78 -9.46 -26.07
N LEU A 32 -2.57 -8.65 -25.01
CA LEU A 32 -1.30 -8.59 -24.28
C LEU A 32 -1.25 -9.65 -23.18
N ALA A 33 -0.10 -10.29 -23.04
CA ALA A 33 0.16 -11.22 -21.95
C ALA A 33 0.62 -10.46 -20.66
N LEU A 34 0.38 -11.07 -19.51
CA LEU A 34 0.95 -10.57 -18.26
C LEU A 34 2.49 -10.65 -18.30
N HIS A 35 3.15 -9.64 -17.75
CA HIS A 35 4.61 -9.48 -17.74
C HIS A 35 5.25 -9.22 -19.12
N GLU A 36 4.46 -9.11 -20.17
CA GLU A 36 4.95 -8.71 -21.48
C GLU A 36 5.54 -7.30 -21.42
N ALA A 37 6.68 -7.14 -22.10
CA ALA A 37 7.37 -5.85 -22.14
C ALA A 37 6.74 -4.94 -23.24
N VAL A 38 6.55 -3.68 -22.91
CA VAL A 38 5.89 -2.71 -23.79
C VAL A 38 6.61 -1.36 -23.76
N ILE A 39 6.53 -0.66 -24.88
CA ILE A 39 6.94 0.75 -25.01
C ILE A 39 5.67 1.62 -24.93
N VAL A 40 5.66 2.55 -24.01
CA VAL A 40 4.53 3.43 -23.73
C VAL A 40 4.85 4.88 -24.05
N GLU A 41 3.81 5.64 -24.40
CA GLU A 41 3.89 7.07 -24.58
C GLU A 41 3.86 7.76 -23.21
N VAL A 42 4.77 8.71 -23.00
CA VAL A 42 4.81 9.60 -21.83
C VAL A 42 4.79 11.06 -22.28
N GLU A 43 4.68 12.03 -21.35
CA GLU A 43 4.57 13.46 -21.69
C GLU A 43 5.60 13.94 -22.71
N ARG A 44 6.81 13.39 -22.67
CA ARG A 44 7.90 13.73 -23.60
C ARG A 44 8.71 12.49 -23.92
N GLY A 45 8.33 11.79 -25.00
CA GLY A 45 9.05 10.62 -25.48
C GLY A 45 8.38 9.30 -25.09
N HIS A 46 9.20 8.28 -24.89
CA HIS A 46 8.74 6.92 -24.65
C HIS A 46 9.40 6.33 -23.40
N ASP A 47 8.69 5.42 -22.75
CA ASP A 47 9.22 4.71 -21.60
C ASP A 47 8.99 3.19 -21.75
N TYR A 48 9.80 2.40 -21.06
CA TYR A 48 9.72 0.95 -21.04
C TYR A 48 9.04 0.45 -19.77
N GLY A 49 8.08 -0.44 -19.92
CA GLY A 49 7.42 -1.06 -18.79
C GLY A 49 6.97 -2.50 -19.05
N ARG A 50 6.42 -3.14 -18.04
CA ARG A 50 5.87 -4.49 -18.14
C ARG A 50 4.40 -4.49 -17.75
N VAL A 51 3.59 -5.22 -18.50
CA VAL A 51 2.16 -5.38 -18.26
C VAL A 51 1.94 -6.06 -16.90
N SER A 52 1.16 -5.44 -16.03
CA SER A 52 0.83 -5.98 -14.69
C SER A 52 -0.65 -6.33 -14.52
N ALA A 53 -1.54 -5.78 -15.34
CA ALA A 53 -2.94 -6.19 -15.44
C ALA A 53 -3.53 -5.75 -16.78
N THR A 54 -4.53 -6.49 -17.27
CA THR A 54 -5.24 -6.22 -18.54
C THR A 54 -6.75 -6.31 -18.35
N GLY A 55 -7.52 -5.70 -19.25
CA GLY A 55 -8.98 -5.79 -19.34
C GLY A 55 -9.70 -5.45 -18.04
N ALA A 56 -10.75 -6.18 -17.69
CA ALA A 56 -11.58 -5.92 -16.51
C ALA A 56 -10.81 -5.81 -15.19
N THR A 57 -9.61 -6.41 -15.07
CA THR A 57 -8.77 -6.27 -13.88
C THR A 57 -8.07 -4.92 -13.84
N ALA A 58 -7.57 -4.44 -14.97
CA ALA A 58 -6.95 -3.12 -15.08
C ALA A 58 -8.01 -2.02 -14.94
N GLU A 59 -9.17 -2.17 -15.56
CA GLU A 59 -10.29 -1.24 -15.47
C GLU A 59 -10.78 -1.05 -14.03
N ARG A 60 -10.97 -2.14 -13.27
CA ARG A 60 -11.34 -2.07 -11.86
C ARG A 60 -10.32 -1.31 -11.03
N LYS A 61 -9.04 -1.52 -11.26
CA LYS A 61 -7.96 -0.82 -10.56
C LYS A 61 -7.87 0.65 -10.98
N CYS A 62 -8.06 0.95 -12.27
CA CYS A 62 -8.08 2.30 -12.81
C CYS A 62 -9.27 3.11 -12.28
N GLY A 63 -10.43 2.49 -12.11
CA GLY A 63 -11.64 3.10 -11.55
C GLY A 63 -11.64 3.33 -10.05
N GLY A 64 -10.51 3.11 -9.36
CA GLY A 64 -10.43 3.28 -7.90
C GLY A 64 -11.18 2.19 -7.11
N GLY A 65 -11.69 1.16 -7.78
CA GLY A 65 -12.50 0.10 -7.18
C GLY A 65 -11.66 -1.05 -6.63
N CYS A 66 -11.28 -0.98 -5.37
CA CYS A 66 -10.96 -2.17 -4.60
C CYS A 66 -12.26 -2.66 -3.95
N HIS A 67 -12.87 -3.77 -4.46
CA HIS A 67 -14.05 -4.35 -3.81
C HIS A 67 -13.71 -4.76 -2.37
N GLY A 68 -14.33 -4.07 -1.40
CA GLY A 68 -14.17 -4.30 0.03
C GLY A 68 -13.24 -3.31 0.76
N CYS A 69 -12.70 -2.32 0.08
CA CYS A 69 -11.91 -1.27 0.70
C CYS A 69 -12.71 0.05 0.68
N SER A 70 -13.20 0.51 1.83
CA SER A 70 -13.80 1.84 2.01
C SER A 70 -12.83 3.00 1.76
N LEU A 71 -11.65 2.70 1.23
CA LEU A 71 -10.53 3.62 1.04
C LEU A 71 -10.42 4.17 -0.39
N ALA A 72 -11.22 3.68 -1.34
CA ALA A 72 -11.14 4.04 -2.74
C ALA A 72 -12.43 4.74 -3.22
N GLU A 73 -12.61 5.98 -2.78
CA GLU A 73 -13.53 6.93 -3.42
C GLU A 73 -12.71 7.85 -4.33
N GLY A 74 -12.39 7.37 -5.52
CA GLY A 74 -11.76 8.16 -6.58
C GLY A 74 -12.61 8.11 -7.84
N ALA A 75 -12.76 9.24 -8.52
CA ALA A 75 -13.32 9.25 -9.87
C ALA A 75 -12.46 8.39 -10.81
N PRO A 76 -13.05 7.68 -11.78
CA PRO A 76 -12.29 6.91 -12.75
C PRO A 76 -11.25 7.80 -13.43
N LEU A 77 -9.99 7.35 -13.48
CA LEU A 77 -8.92 8.05 -14.16
C LEU A 77 -9.22 8.04 -15.68
N ALA A 78 -9.28 9.20 -16.29
CA ALA A 78 -9.29 9.30 -17.74
C ALA A 78 -7.94 8.83 -18.28
N VAL A 79 -7.92 7.69 -18.99
CA VAL A 79 -6.71 7.14 -19.59
C VAL A 79 -6.61 7.68 -21.01
N GLU A 80 -5.63 8.54 -21.26
CA GLU A 80 -5.40 9.17 -22.57
C GLU A 80 -4.15 8.63 -23.28
N ARG A 81 -3.13 8.21 -22.48
CA ARG A 81 -1.86 7.71 -22.99
C ARG A 81 -1.96 6.29 -23.51
N LYS A 82 -1.18 5.99 -24.56
CA LYS A 82 -1.25 4.70 -25.27
C LYS A 82 0.03 3.90 -25.12
N ILE A 83 -0.11 2.60 -25.23
CA ILE A 83 1.01 1.71 -25.52
C ILE A 83 1.31 1.84 -27.00
N VAL A 84 2.56 2.17 -27.34
CA VAL A 84 2.98 2.39 -28.73
C VAL A 84 3.18 1.09 -29.47
N ARG A 85 3.83 0.12 -28.80
CA ARG A 85 4.12 -1.22 -29.35
C ARG A 85 4.60 -2.16 -28.26
N ARG A 86 4.67 -3.44 -28.57
CA ARG A 86 5.45 -4.40 -27.79
C ARG A 86 6.93 -4.07 -27.84
N ALA A 87 7.64 -4.30 -26.76
CA ALA A 87 9.08 -4.14 -26.70
C ALA A 87 9.78 -5.36 -27.34
N GLY A 88 10.75 -5.09 -28.18
CA GLY A 88 11.62 -6.13 -28.75
C GLY A 88 12.80 -6.47 -27.83
N ALA A 89 13.63 -7.40 -28.28
CA ALA A 89 14.83 -7.82 -27.54
C ALA A 89 15.84 -6.67 -27.35
N ASP A 90 15.95 -5.77 -28.35
CA ASP A 90 16.84 -4.62 -28.29
C ASP A 90 16.37 -3.59 -27.28
N ASP A 91 15.05 -3.36 -27.21
CA ASP A 91 14.45 -2.45 -26.23
C ASP A 91 14.70 -2.95 -24.80
N THR A 92 14.55 -4.25 -24.59
CA THR A 92 14.81 -4.88 -23.29
C THR A 92 16.28 -4.78 -22.91
N ARG A 93 17.21 -5.01 -23.83
CA ARG A 93 18.65 -4.83 -23.58
C ARG A 93 18.99 -3.38 -23.20
N THR A 94 18.38 -2.42 -23.91
CA THR A 94 18.55 -1.01 -23.58
C THR A 94 18.03 -0.68 -22.17
N ALA A 95 16.87 -1.21 -21.80
CA ALA A 95 16.31 -1.02 -20.48
C ALA A 95 17.19 -1.64 -19.37
N ASP A 96 17.72 -2.86 -19.60
CA ASP A 96 18.62 -3.54 -18.67
C ASP A 96 19.96 -2.79 -18.53
N GLN A 97 20.51 -2.25 -19.62
CA GLN A 97 21.70 -1.42 -19.59
C GLN A 97 21.47 -0.15 -18.76
N LEU A 98 20.39 0.59 -19.02
CA LEU A 98 20.04 1.78 -18.24
C LEU A 98 19.93 1.45 -16.75
N HIS A 99 19.25 0.36 -16.43
CA HIS A 99 19.12 -0.08 -15.05
C HIS A 99 20.46 -0.41 -14.38
N SER A 100 21.40 -1.01 -15.10
CA SER A 100 22.74 -1.30 -14.59
C SER A 100 23.58 -0.02 -14.34
N GLU A 101 23.35 1.04 -15.12
CA GLU A 101 24.02 2.33 -14.98
C GLU A 101 23.47 3.17 -13.82
N GLU A 102 22.23 2.96 -13.41
CA GLU A 102 21.52 3.82 -12.44
C GLU A 102 22.20 3.89 -11.06
N GLU A 103 22.81 2.81 -10.58
CA GLU A 103 23.50 2.82 -9.30
C GLU A 103 24.75 3.71 -9.33
N SER A 104 25.48 3.74 -10.45
CA SER A 104 26.63 4.63 -10.63
C SER A 104 26.19 6.09 -10.73
N VAL A 105 25.08 6.34 -11.43
CA VAL A 105 24.45 7.65 -11.55
C VAL A 105 23.96 8.14 -10.19
N ARG A 106 23.32 7.28 -9.38
CA ARG A 106 22.86 7.61 -8.04
C ARG A 106 24.01 8.08 -7.14
N ARG A 107 25.16 7.38 -7.20
CA ARG A 107 26.36 7.77 -6.44
C ARG A 107 26.91 9.11 -6.92
N ALA A 108 27.07 9.29 -8.23
CA ALA A 108 27.56 10.55 -8.80
C ALA A 108 26.66 11.74 -8.47
N VAL A 109 25.34 11.55 -8.45
CA VAL A 109 24.37 12.57 -8.01
C VAL A 109 24.53 12.89 -6.53
N GLY A 110 24.73 11.86 -5.68
CA GLY A 110 24.96 12.03 -4.25
C GLY A 110 26.20 12.88 -3.95
N GLU A 111 27.34 12.55 -4.57
CA GLU A 111 28.60 13.29 -4.44
C GLU A 111 28.45 14.77 -4.85
N ARG A 112 27.69 15.05 -5.93
CA ARG A 112 27.42 16.42 -6.35
C ARG A 112 26.50 17.17 -5.40
N ALA A 113 25.48 16.50 -4.86
CA ALA A 113 24.61 17.10 -3.86
C ALA A 113 25.38 17.48 -2.59
N GLU A 114 26.31 16.64 -2.15
CA GLU A 114 27.22 16.92 -1.03
C GLU A 114 28.15 18.10 -1.36
N ALA A 115 28.74 18.16 -2.58
CA ALA A 115 29.57 19.27 -3.05
C ALA A 115 28.82 20.61 -3.08
N HIS A 116 27.52 20.58 -3.33
CA HIS A 116 26.62 21.75 -3.23
C HIS A 116 26.17 22.05 -1.80
N GLY A 117 26.60 21.29 -0.80
CA GLY A 117 26.21 21.47 0.62
C GLY A 117 24.76 21.15 0.92
N LEU A 118 24.11 20.31 0.13
CA LEU A 118 22.69 19.99 0.27
C LEU A 118 22.48 18.79 1.23
N ALA A 119 21.72 19.00 2.31
CA ALA A 119 21.36 17.97 3.26
C ALA A 119 20.21 17.11 2.72
N MET A 120 20.51 16.21 1.78
CA MET A 120 19.54 15.32 1.14
C MET A 120 20.17 13.95 0.88
N LYS A 121 19.37 12.89 1.05
CA LYS A 121 19.78 11.51 0.79
C LYS A 121 19.19 11.05 -0.53
N MET A 122 20.03 10.61 -1.46
CA MET A 122 19.60 10.01 -2.72
C MET A 122 19.05 8.60 -2.47
N SER A 123 17.75 8.43 -2.71
CA SER A 123 17.08 7.13 -2.52
C SER A 123 17.18 6.26 -3.76
N ASP A 124 16.88 6.83 -4.94
CA ASP A 124 16.87 6.10 -6.21
C ASP A 124 16.98 7.05 -7.39
N VAL A 125 17.41 6.54 -8.55
CA VAL A 125 17.37 7.27 -9.83
C VAL A 125 16.72 6.39 -10.89
N GLU A 126 16.08 7.01 -11.86
CA GLU A 126 15.33 6.32 -12.92
C GLU A 126 15.54 7.07 -14.23
N TRP A 127 16.20 6.40 -15.18
CA TRP A 127 16.25 6.85 -16.54
C TRP A 127 14.93 6.59 -17.26
N GLN A 128 14.45 7.58 -18.01
CA GLN A 128 13.46 7.30 -19.05
C GLN A 128 14.13 6.44 -20.14
N TRP A 129 13.44 5.49 -20.71
CA TRP A 129 14.01 4.53 -21.66
C TRP A 129 14.73 5.19 -22.86
N ASP A 130 14.23 6.32 -23.33
CA ASP A 130 14.83 7.10 -24.44
C ASP A 130 15.94 8.09 -23.99
N ARG A 131 16.38 8.04 -22.75
CA ARG A 131 17.41 8.91 -22.12
C ARG A 131 17.09 10.40 -22.11
N ARG A 132 15.86 10.80 -22.42
CA ARG A 132 15.49 12.24 -22.43
C ARG A 132 15.32 12.85 -21.05
N LYS A 133 15.00 12.01 -20.07
CA LYS A 133 14.74 12.44 -18.69
C LYS A 133 15.42 11.52 -17.70
N LEU A 134 16.03 12.14 -16.69
CA LEU A 134 16.55 11.48 -15.49
C LEU A 134 15.72 11.93 -14.29
N THR A 135 14.99 11.02 -13.66
CA THR A 135 14.24 11.30 -12.44
C THR A 135 15.04 10.84 -11.24
N ILE A 136 15.27 11.75 -10.30
CA ILE A 136 16.07 11.51 -9.10
C ILE A 136 15.14 11.62 -7.90
N TYR A 137 15.05 10.54 -7.12
CA TYR A 137 14.25 10.47 -5.91
C TYR A 137 15.13 10.66 -4.68
N PHE A 138 14.74 11.56 -3.81
CA PHE A 138 15.51 11.87 -2.60
C PHE A 138 14.61 12.06 -1.38
N THR A 139 15.19 11.85 -0.20
CA THR A 139 14.58 12.20 1.08
C THR A 139 15.33 13.36 1.72
N ALA A 140 14.62 14.26 2.36
CA ALA A 140 15.19 15.37 3.13
C ALA A 140 14.24 15.74 4.27
N GLU A 141 14.80 16.16 5.42
CA GLU A 141 14.01 16.61 6.56
C GLU A 141 13.37 17.98 6.34
N GLN A 142 14.06 18.82 5.58
CA GLN A 142 13.63 20.19 5.28
C GLN A 142 13.52 20.41 3.78
N ARG A 143 12.94 21.53 3.41
CA ARG A 143 12.87 21.96 2.00
C ARG A 143 14.27 22.36 1.51
N VAL A 144 14.70 21.76 0.42
CA VAL A 144 16.04 21.97 -0.17
C VAL A 144 15.92 22.85 -1.42
N ASP A 145 16.80 23.84 -1.58
CA ASP A 145 16.95 24.57 -2.84
C ASP A 145 18.00 23.88 -3.74
N PHE A 146 17.52 23.15 -4.71
CA PHE A 146 18.33 22.34 -5.62
C PHE A 146 18.53 22.97 -7.01
N ARG A 147 18.25 24.28 -7.20
CA ARG A 147 18.34 24.93 -8.54
C ARG A 147 19.75 24.89 -9.12
N ALA A 148 20.77 25.06 -8.30
CA ALA A 148 22.18 24.97 -8.73
C ALA A 148 22.54 23.52 -9.11
N LEU A 149 22.14 22.54 -8.27
CA LEU A 149 22.35 21.12 -8.54
C LEU A 149 21.69 20.66 -9.85
N VAL A 150 20.46 21.10 -10.13
CA VAL A 150 19.75 20.74 -11.38
C VAL A 150 20.52 21.20 -12.61
N ARG A 151 21.08 22.43 -12.58
CA ARG A 151 21.87 22.96 -13.71
C ARG A 151 23.16 22.18 -13.89
N ASP A 152 23.85 21.84 -12.82
CA ASP A 152 25.06 21.03 -12.85
C ASP A 152 24.76 19.63 -13.42
N LEU A 153 23.77 18.93 -12.88
CA LEU A 153 23.38 17.60 -13.35
C LEU A 153 22.93 17.62 -14.84
N ALA A 154 22.19 18.64 -15.26
CA ALA A 154 21.78 18.77 -16.66
C ALA A 154 22.97 18.92 -17.62
N SER A 155 24.03 19.62 -17.20
CA SER A 155 25.26 19.75 -17.99
C SER A 155 26.06 18.46 -18.11
N VAL A 156 25.99 17.60 -17.09
CA VAL A 156 26.72 16.32 -17.04
C VAL A 156 26.00 15.21 -17.76
N PHE A 157 24.70 15.08 -17.52
CA PHE A 157 23.91 13.98 -18.06
C PHE A 157 23.24 14.29 -19.40
N HIS A 158 23.30 15.53 -19.86
CA HIS A 158 22.69 16.00 -21.12
C HIS A 158 21.20 15.61 -21.27
N ALA A 159 20.48 15.57 -20.14
CA ALA A 159 19.09 15.15 -20.05
C ALA A 159 18.29 16.14 -19.19
N ARG A 160 16.95 16.09 -19.30
CA ARG A 160 16.07 16.81 -18.39
C ARG A 160 16.14 16.17 -16.99
N ILE A 161 16.57 16.95 -16.01
CA ILE A 161 16.64 16.50 -14.62
C ILE A 161 15.33 16.81 -13.91
N GLU A 162 14.73 15.80 -13.29
CA GLU A 162 13.57 15.92 -12.44
C GLU A 162 13.91 15.43 -11.02
N LEU A 163 13.94 16.34 -10.06
CA LEU A 163 14.18 16.03 -8.64
C LEU A 163 12.84 15.88 -7.92
N ARG A 164 12.59 14.69 -7.32
CA ARG A 164 11.38 14.38 -6.58
C ARG A 164 11.71 14.06 -5.12
N GLN A 165 11.26 14.93 -4.22
CA GLN A 165 11.31 14.63 -2.80
C GLN A 165 10.23 13.60 -2.48
N ILE A 166 10.63 12.50 -1.83
CA ILE A 166 9.74 11.42 -1.40
C ILE A 166 9.80 11.24 0.11
N GLY A 167 8.70 10.73 0.67
CA GLY A 167 8.64 10.39 2.09
C GLY A 167 9.26 9.01 2.36
N ALA A 168 9.62 8.73 3.61
CA ALA A 168 10.23 7.46 4.02
C ALA A 168 9.41 6.21 3.63
N ARG A 169 8.07 6.32 3.57
CA ARG A 169 7.22 5.20 3.13
C ARG A 169 7.25 5.02 1.62
N ASP A 170 7.36 6.11 0.84
CA ASP A 170 7.48 6.03 -0.61
C ASP A 170 8.86 5.52 -1.01
N GLU A 171 9.92 5.87 -0.24
CA GLU A 171 11.24 5.26 -0.35
C GLU A 171 11.15 3.75 -0.14
N ALA A 172 10.55 3.30 0.97
CA ALA A 172 10.37 1.86 1.24
C ALA A 172 9.51 1.16 0.17
N LYS A 173 8.49 1.85 -0.38
CA LYS A 173 7.67 1.33 -1.50
C LYS A 173 8.50 1.12 -2.77
N ARG A 174 9.44 2.03 -3.07
CA ARG A 174 10.31 1.93 -4.24
C ARG A 174 11.37 0.84 -4.10
N LEU A 175 12.01 0.77 -2.94
CA LEU A 175 13.05 -0.22 -2.64
C LEU A 175 12.49 -1.63 -2.47
N ASP A 176 11.19 -1.73 -2.16
CA ASP A 176 10.49 -2.95 -1.82
C ASP A 176 11.07 -3.64 -0.56
N GLY A 177 10.50 -4.77 -0.18
CA GLY A 177 10.96 -5.55 0.94
C GLY A 177 9.86 -6.38 1.61
N VAL A 178 10.24 -7.08 2.67
CA VAL A 178 9.38 -7.94 3.45
C VAL A 178 9.05 -7.30 4.79
N GLY A 179 7.76 -7.22 5.11
CA GLY A 179 7.30 -6.77 6.42
C GLY A 179 7.55 -7.81 7.51
N ARG A 180 7.42 -7.40 8.77
CA ARG A 180 7.53 -8.30 9.92
C ARG A 180 6.49 -9.44 9.94
N CYS A 181 5.40 -9.30 9.18
CA CYS A 181 4.40 -10.34 8.95
C CYS A 181 4.86 -11.42 7.94
N GLY A 182 6.08 -11.32 7.39
CA GLY A 182 6.63 -12.25 6.39
C GLY A 182 6.10 -12.04 4.97
N ARG A 183 5.26 -11.02 4.73
CA ARG A 183 4.73 -10.68 3.40
C ARG A 183 5.45 -9.47 2.83
N GLN A 184 5.45 -9.35 1.49
CA GLN A 184 5.88 -8.13 0.80
C GLN A 184 5.20 -6.89 1.40
N TYR A 185 5.87 -5.74 1.39
CA TYR A 185 5.29 -4.50 1.91
C TYR A 185 3.92 -4.22 1.28
N CYS A 186 2.94 -3.88 2.13
CA CYS A 186 1.59 -3.54 1.66
C CYS A 186 1.61 -2.40 0.64
N CYS A 187 2.46 -1.39 0.86
CA CYS A 187 2.58 -0.22 -0.02
C CYS A 187 3.16 -0.55 -1.39
N SER A 188 4.03 -1.56 -1.51
CA SER A 188 4.61 -1.96 -2.79
C SER A 188 3.77 -3.00 -3.54
N SER A 189 2.87 -3.69 -2.84
CA SER A 189 2.07 -4.77 -3.41
C SER A 189 0.63 -4.36 -3.73
N TRP A 190 -0.26 -4.35 -2.72
CA TRP A 190 -1.71 -4.26 -2.91
C TRP A 190 -2.37 -2.99 -2.33
N LEU A 191 -1.67 -2.23 -1.46
CA LEU A 191 -2.18 -1.02 -0.82
C LEU A 191 -1.36 0.21 -1.29
N PRO A 192 -1.52 0.66 -2.55
CA PRO A 192 -0.72 1.74 -3.13
C PRO A 192 -1.01 3.11 -2.50
N GLU A 193 -2.24 3.33 -2.07
CA GLU A 193 -2.69 4.56 -1.42
C GLU A 193 -2.83 4.36 0.08
N LEU A 194 -2.29 5.30 0.85
CA LEU A 194 -2.18 5.18 2.29
C LEU A 194 -2.76 6.42 2.97
N ARG A 195 -3.84 6.20 3.72
CA ARG A 195 -4.38 7.22 4.63
C ARG A 195 -3.48 7.37 5.87
N PRO A 196 -3.50 8.53 6.53
CA PRO A 196 -2.75 8.74 7.76
C PRO A 196 -3.08 7.70 8.83
N VAL A 197 -2.05 7.22 9.52
CA VAL A 197 -2.16 6.26 10.62
C VAL A 197 -1.84 6.98 11.94
N SER A 198 -2.70 6.84 12.94
CA SER A 198 -2.51 7.41 14.28
C SER A 198 -2.28 6.31 15.32
N LEU A 199 -1.70 6.69 16.46
CA LEU A 199 -1.52 5.79 17.60
C LEU A 199 -2.84 5.29 18.19
N ALA A 200 -3.94 6.04 18.00
CA ALA A 200 -5.27 5.61 18.43
C ALA A 200 -5.66 4.26 17.81
N LEU A 201 -5.33 4.04 16.52
CA LEU A 201 -5.63 2.79 15.84
C LEU A 201 -4.91 1.59 16.46
N ALA A 202 -3.69 1.77 16.96
CA ALA A 202 -2.97 0.71 17.67
C ALA A 202 -3.61 0.41 19.04
N LYS A 203 -4.09 1.44 19.77
CA LYS A 203 -4.83 1.26 21.02
C LYS A 203 -6.15 0.52 20.79
N ASP A 204 -6.89 0.91 19.75
CA ASP A 204 -8.15 0.24 19.40
C ASP A 204 -7.96 -1.23 19.05
N GLN A 205 -6.78 -1.63 18.58
CA GLN A 205 -6.40 -3.00 18.27
C GLN A 205 -5.67 -3.72 19.43
N HIS A 206 -5.63 -3.12 20.64
CA HIS A 206 -4.95 -3.64 21.84
C HIS A 206 -3.48 -4.02 21.62
N LEU A 207 -2.80 -3.30 20.72
CA LEU A 207 -1.38 -3.50 20.51
C LEU A 207 -0.57 -2.72 21.54
N SER A 208 0.53 -3.30 21.98
CA SER A 208 1.54 -2.59 22.76
C SER A 208 2.02 -1.36 21.99
N LEU A 209 2.12 -0.22 22.66
CA LEU A 209 2.62 1.03 22.06
C LEU A 209 4.14 1.05 21.89
N ASN A 210 4.81 -0.09 21.99
CA ASN A 210 6.23 -0.19 21.72
C ASN A 210 6.51 0.13 20.23
N PRO A 211 7.28 1.18 19.93
CA PRO A 211 7.59 1.58 18.56
C PRO A 211 8.15 0.44 17.71
N SER A 212 8.95 -0.45 18.31
CA SER A 212 9.49 -1.61 17.60
C SER A 212 8.42 -2.60 17.13
N GLN A 213 7.25 -2.61 17.74
CA GLN A 213 6.14 -3.51 17.40
C GLN A 213 5.13 -2.89 16.44
N ILE A 214 4.93 -1.58 16.50
CA ILE A 214 3.92 -0.88 15.70
C ILE A 214 4.47 -0.10 14.51
N SER A 215 5.80 -0.13 14.28
CA SER A 215 6.43 0.49 13.12
C SER A 215 6.73 -0.51 12.00
N GLY A 216 6.54 -0.07 10.76
CA GLY A 216 6.92 -0.80 9.57
C GLY A 216 8.40 -0.61 9.20
N GLY A 217 8.88 -1.28 8.15
CA GLY A 217 10.24 -1.12 7.62
C GLY A 217 10.57 0.30 7.13
N CYS A 218 9.54 1.12 6.88
CA CYS A 218 9.70 2.54 6.57
C CYS A 218 9.89 3.44 7.81
N GLY A 219 9.95 2.90 9.03
CA GLY A 219 10.02 3.65 10.28
C GLY A 219 8.73 4.35 10.72
N ARG A 220 7.68 4.35 9.91
CA ARG A 220 6.35 4.90 10.25
C ARG A 220 5.44 3.82 10.80
N LEU A 221 4.33 4.24 11.44
CA LEU A 221 3.31 3.30 11.93
C LEU A 221 2.84 2.35 10.83
N LEU A 222 2.57 1.10 11.20
CA LEU A 222 2.10 0.06 10.30
C LEU A 222 0.83 0.47 9.56
N CYS A 223 0.84 0.39 8.22
CA CYS A 223 -0.31 0.70 7.39
C CYS A 223 -1.48 -0.29 7.57
N CYS A 224 -1.20 -1.53 7.95
CA CYS A 224 -2.23 -2.53 8.27
C CYS A 224 -3.11 -2.10 9.45
N LEU A 225 -2.61 -1.33 10.41
CA LEU A 225 -3.44 -0.78 11.50
C LEU A 225 -4.64 -0.01 10.97
N ARG A 226 -4.44 0.80 9.95
CA ARG A 226 -5.53 1.55 9.33
C ARG A 226 -6.42 0.67 8.48
N TYR A 227 -5.83 -0.23 7.72
CA TYR A 227 -6.57 -1.14 6.85
C TYR A 227 -7.50 -2.06 7.63
N GLU A 228 -7.03 -2.60 8.75
CA GLU A 228 -7.77 -3.56 9.56
C GLU A 228 -8.72 -2.89 10.56
N HIS A 229 -8.61 -1.56 10.79
CA HIS A 229 -9.32 -0.85 11.85
C HIS A 229 -10.83 -1.08 11.84
N ASP A 230 -11.47 -0.96 10.68
CA ASP A 230 -12.92 -1.09 10.55
C ASP A 230 -13.39 -2.51 10.93
N PHE A 231 -12.60 -3.53 10.59
CA PHE A 231 -12.85 -4.90 11.03
C PHE A 231 -12.83 -5.02 12.56
N TYR A 232 -11.79 -4.45 13.21
CA TYR A 232 -11.69 -4.49 14.67
C TYR A 232 -12.85 -3.75 15.35
N VAL A 233 -13.25 -2.60 14.82
CA VAL A 233 -14.38 -1.82 15.36
C VAL A 233 -15.69 -2.61 15.24
N GLN A 234 -15.94 -3.24 14.10
CA GLN A 234 -17.14 -4.03 13.89
C GLN A 234 -17.15 -5.32 14.73
N ALA A 235 -16.03 -6.05 14.74
CA ALA A 235 -15.90 -7.26 15.53
C ALA A 235 -16.15 -6.98 17.02
N ARG A 236 -15.58 -5.89 17.57
CA ARG A 236 -15.77 -5.52 18.98
C ARG A 236 -17.20 -5.21 19.37
N LYS A 237 -18.03 -4.70 18.48
CA LYS A 237 -19.44 -4.44 18.80
C LYS A 237 -20.20 -5.70 19.21
N ARG A 238 -19.72 -6.87 18.78
CA ARG A 238 -20.33 -8.18 19.10
C ARG A 238 -19.97 -8.65 20.53
N PHE A 239 -18.94 -8.09 21.14
CA PHE A 239 -18.40 -8.54 22.41
C PHE A 239 -18.76 -7.60 23.57
N PRO A 240 -18.89 -8.13 24.81
CA PRO A 240 -18.99 -7.29 25.99
C PRO A 240 -17.69 -6.51 26.20
N LYS A 241 -17.81 -5.30 26.77
CA LYS A 241 -16.64 -4.46 27.10
C LYS A 241 -15.82 -5.12 28.22
N GLU A 242 -14.49 -5.06 28.08
CA GLU A 242 -13.57 -5.48 29.15
C GLU A 242 -13.84 -4.70 30.44
N GLY A 243 -13.72 -5.34 31.59
CA GLY A 243 -14.06 -4.81 32.90
C GLY A 243 -15.56 -4.83 33.24
N LYS A 244 -16.46 -5.11 32.27
CA LYS A 244 -17.89 -5.17 32.53
C LYS A 244 -18.24 -6.40 33.39
N LEU A 245 -19.11 -6.22 34.40
CA LEU A 245 -19.71 -7.31 35.15
C LEU A 245 -20.91 -7.87 34.39
N LEU A 246 -20.93 -9.17 34.21
CA LEU A 246 -22.00 -9.91 33.55
C LEU A 246 -22.60 -10.92 34.53
N ARG A 247 -23.93 -11.06 34.50
CA ARG A 247 -24.64 -12.11 35.24
C ARG A 247 -24.81 -13.32 34.32
N THR A 248 -24.01 -14.34 34.55
CA THR A 248 -24.01 -15.59 33.78
C THR A 248 -24.68 -16.72 34.55
N ALA A 249 -24.76 -17.90 33.97
CA ALA A 249 -25.28 -19.10 34.65
C ALA A 249 -24.45 -19.50 35.88
N VAL A 250 -23.18 -19.10 35.97
CA VAL A 250 -22.26 -19.42 37.08
C VAL A 250 -22.34 -18.38 38.20
N GLY A 251 -22.85 -17.16 37.90
CA GLY A 251 -22.93 -16.07 38.87
C GLY A 251 -22.49 -14.73 38.28
N LEU A 252 -21.99 -13.85 39.12
CA LEU A 252 -21.47 -12.56 38.72
C LEU A 252 -20.01 -12.74 38.28
N GLU A 253 -19.72 -12.42 37.02
CA GLU A 253 -18.38 -12.57 36.43
C GLU A 253 -17.93 -11.27 35.74
N ARG A 254 -16.66 -10.97 35.87
CA ARG A 254 -16.03 -9.79 35.21
C ARG A 254 -15.37 -10.23 33.91
N VAL A 255 -15.57 -9.47 32.84
CA VAL A 255 -14.86 -9.67 31.58
C VAL A 255 -13.40 -9.23 31.75
N LEU A 256 -12.45 -10.15 31.66
CA LEU A 256 -11.01 -9.88 31.73
C LEU A 256 -10.42 -9.54 30.37
N ALA A 257 -10.74 -10.35 29.36
CA ALA A 257 -10.17 -10.21 28.02
C ALA A 257 -11.14 -10.72 26.96
N VAL A 258 -10.96 -10.23 25.74
CA VAL A 258 -11.74 -10.60 24.56
C VAL A 258 -10.79 -11.00 23.43
N ASP A 259 -10.96 -12.21 22.90
CA ASP A 259 -10.27 -12.68 21.69
C ASP A 259 -11.26 -12.69 20.51
N ILE A 260 -11.17 -11.65 19.70
CA ILE A 260 -12.09 -11.44 18.57
C ILE A 260 -11.87 -12.42 17.41
N PHE A 261 -10.66 -13.01 17.28
CA PHE A 261 -10.33 -13.94 16.20
C PHE A 261 -10.78 -15.37 16.52
N ARG A 262 -10.68 -15.76 17.80
CA ARG A 262 -11.14 -17.07 18.27
C ARG A 262 -12.58 -17.04 18.78
N GLU A 263 -13.21 -15.87 18.75
CA GLU A 263 -14.56 -15.63 19.28
C GLU A 263 -14.74 -16.13 20.71
N ARG A 264 -13.81 -15.74 21.60
CA ARG A 264 -13.78 -16.16 23.00
C ARG A 264 -13.72 -14.97 23.95
N VAL A 265 -14.32 -15.15 25.12
CA VAL A 265 -14.29 -14.17 26.21
C VAL A 265 -13.73 -14.85 27.45
N THR A 266 -12.76 -14.22 28.10
CA THR A 266 -12.24 -14.65 29.40
C THR A 266 -13.02 -13.95 30.49
N LEU A 267 -13.68 -14.71 31.33
CA LEU A 267 -14.48 -14.24 32.46
C LEU A 267 -13.80 -14.63 33.76
N GLN A 268 -13.93 -13.77 34.80
CA GLN A 268 -13.45 -14.04 36.15
C GLN A 268 -14.62 -13.97 37.14
N ALA A 269 -14.83 -15.01 37.88
CA ALA A 269 -15.80 -15.06 38.96
C ALA A 269 -15.31 -14.27 40.21
N GLU A 270 -16.19 -13.96 41.14
CA GLU A 270 -15.84 -13.31 42.43
C GLU A 270 -14.89 -14.18 43.29
N SER A 271 -14.90 -15.49 43.12
CA SER A 271 -13.93 -16.39 43.74
C SER A 271 -12.50 -16.23 43.27
N GLY A 272 -12.29 -15.50 42.17
CA GLY A 272 -10.99 -15.34 41.51
C GLY A 272 -10.72 -16.31 40.36
N ASP A 273 -11.57 -17.35 40.21
CA ASP A 273 -11.45 -18.35 39.17
C ASP A 273 -11.75 -17.74 37.80
N ALA A 274 -10.89 -18.05 36.79
CA ALA A 274 -11.07 -17.58 35.44
C ALA A 274 -11.47 -18.72 34.49
N ARG A 275 -12.45 -18.46 33.62
CA ARG A 275 -12.87 -19.39 32.56
C ARG A 275 -12.88 -18.70 31.21
N VAL A 276 -12.62 -19.46 30.15
CA VAL A 276 -12.71 -19.02 28.76
C VAL A 276 -13.96 -19.62 28.14
N VAL A 277 -14.83 -18.76 27.61
CA VAL A 277 -16.12 -19.14 27.03
C VAL A 277 -16.20 -18.67 25.59
N ALA A 278 -16.76 -19.49 24.69
CA ALA A 278 -17.06 -19.06 23.33
C ALA A 278 -18.16 -17.98 23.37
N LEU A 279 -18.07 -17.00 22.48
CA LEU A 279 -19.02 -15.86 22.43
C LEU A 279 -20.46 -16.33 22.27
N GLU A 280 -20.71 -17.32 21.41
CA GLU A 280 -22.03 -17.89 21.16
C GLU A 280 -22.63 -18.49 22.46
N ARG A 281 -21.84 -19.24 23.20
CA ARG A 281 -22.25 -19.82 24.47
C ARG A 281 -22.52 -18.74 25.53
N LEU A 282 -21.66 -17.70 25.58
CA LEU A 282 -21.87 -16.57 26.50
C LEU A 282 -23.18 -15.85 26.19
N THR A 283 -23.49 -15.63 24.92
CA THR A 283 -24.73 -15.00 24.51
C THR A 283 -25.95 -15.80 24.97
N SER A 284 -25.93 -17.11 24.78
CA SER A 284 -27.00 -18.01 25.24
C SER A 284 -27.12 -17.98 26.76
N GLU A 285 -26.01 -17.97 27.53
CA GLU A 285 -26.01 -17.88 28.99
C GLU A 285 -26.62 -16.54 29.46
N LEU A 286 -26.33 -15.45 28.78
CA LEU A 286 -26.89 -14.12 29.11
C LEU A 286 -28.38 -14.02 28.77
N GLU A 287 -28.83 -14.57 27.67
CA GLU A 287 -30.25 -14.63 27.30
C GLU A 287 -31.05 -15.47 28.31
N ALA A 288 -30.53 -16.61 28.73
CA ALA A 288 -31.15 -17.45 29.76
C ALA A 288 -31.23 -16.72 31.12
N ALA A 289 -30.19 -15.95 31.47
CA ALA A 289 -30.17 -15.17 32.71
C ALA A 289 -31.15 -13.97 32.71
N VAL A 290 -31.47 -13.40 31.54
CA VAL A 290 -32.46 -12.34 31.39
C VAL A 290 -33.88 -12.87 31.31
N GLY A 291 -34.08 -14.07 30.75
CA GLY A 291 -35.39 -14.73 30.61
C GLY A 291 -35.92 -15.35 31.93
N GLY A 292 -35.06 -15.53 32.90
CA GLY A 292 -35.41 -16.01 34.24
C GLY A 292 -35.98 -14.92 35.15
N LYS A 293 -37.23 -14.45 34.90
CA LYS A 293 -38.03 -13.69 35.88
C LYS A 293 -38.26 -14.59 37.08
N PRO A 294 -37.94 -14.17 38.32
CA PRO A 294 -38.24 -15.00 39.49
C PRO A 294 -39.76 -15.23 39.58
N PRO A 295 -40.22 -16.44 39.91
CA PRO A 295 -41.62 -16.64 40.18
C PRO A 295 -42.00 -15.85 41.47
N GLY A 296 -43.01 -15.04 41.37
CA GLY A 296 -43.79 -14.29 42.31
C GLY A 296 -43.34 -14.23 43.79
N ALA A 297 -43.28 -12.99 44.28
CA ALA A 297 -43.70 -12.68 45.64
C ALA A 297 -44.81 -11.63 45.51
#